data_85a994ccad642f49251248b59cadab96
#
_entry.id   85a994ccad642f49251248b59cadab96
#
_cell.length_a   1.000
_cell.length_b   1.000
_cell.length_c   1.000
_cell.angle_alpha   90.00
_cell.angle_beta   90.00
_cell.angle_gamma   90.00
#
_symmetry.space_group_name_H-M   'P 1'
#
loop_
_entity.id
_entity.type
_entity.pdbx_description
1 polymer ?
#
loop_
_entity_poly.entity_id
_entity_poly.type
_entity_poly.pdbx_seq_one_letter_code
_entity_poly.pdbx_strand_id
1 'polypeptide(L)'
;MNYEKEIFVKDYFDIHNFYAKIYGNKTIILMQVGSFHECYATDNEGLDLFILSEKLDIIVTKKNKNKPLSRSNPRMMGFPIYVIDDFTEKLVNFGYTIVIIDQTTEPPNPKREVTGIYSPTTFLQKNTNYSTTKSTNLICIIIDALKTKSIKQNQIPILCIGISAYDLTTGNGSVYETVSTAHDPMYALDDAIRFLENYPPCEVIFDCTKNLTEYLEQKKNINNMTLNDIISYLGLSQDEHQLYKIQNITTLSNIKYQTNLLESIYNHHSNLSCIEDLNLNFYNLARLSLVALLEYTKNHQQMLLQRLKKPLYFSSKTKLFLGNKALDQLDVIPHPTKPKTLFNIINFTRTVLGKRFLKNSISNPLIDMDAINYRYNIISQILENNLHKEISDNLIDIADLQKLNRRMELGNIHPMELFNVYMSIDQIIKTINSIKK
;
A
#
# COMPACT_ATOMS: atom_id res chain seq x y z
N MET A 1 -3.00 16.55 5.44
CA MET A 1 -2.88 17.78 6.27
C MET A 1 -1.60 18.47 5.90
N ASN A 2 -1.68 19.69 5.43
CA ASN A 2 -0.51 20.48 5.13
C ASN A 2 -0.09 21.29 6.36
N TYR A 3 1.21 21.56 6.46
CA TYR A 3 1.74 22.46 7.48
C TYR A 3 1.26 23.89 7.20
N GLU A 4 0.45 24.47 8.10
CA GLU A 4 -0.31 25.71 7.85
C GLU A 4 0.51 27.00 7.99
N LYS A 5 1.77 26.93 8.40
CA LYS A 5 2.65 28.09 8.58
C LYS A 5 3.57 28.29 7.38
N GLU A 6 4.00 29.53 7.14
CA GLU A 6 5.10 29.80 6.22
C GLU A 6 6.34 28.99 6.60
N ILE A 7 6.95 28.31 5.61
CA ILE A 7 8.03 27.37 5.83
C ILE A 7 9.38 28.07 5.64
N PHE A 8 10.16 28.14 6.73
CA PHE A 8 11.54 28.62 6.70
C PHE A 8 12.51 27.48 7.03
N VAL A 9 13.76 27.60 6.59
CA VAL A 9 14.81 26.58 6.89
C VAL A 9 14.99 26.36 8.40
N LYS A 10 14.79 27.38 9.22
CA LYS A 10 14.87 27.31 10.69
C LYS A 10 13.78 26.42 11.30
N ASP A 11 12.66 26.24 10.60
CA ASP A 11 11.49 25.49 11.10
C ASP A 11 11.54 24.01 10.73
N TYR A 12 12.64 23.55 10.10
CA TYR A 12 12.81 22.18 9.62
C TYR A 12 12.45 21.12 10.67
N PHE A 13 12.96 21.24 11.89
CA PHE A 13 12.73 20.27 12.95
C PHE A 13 11.27 20.25 13.45
N ASP A 14 10.62 21.40 13.47
CA ASP A 14 9.21 21.49 13.85
C ASP A 14 8.32 20.82 12.79
N ILE A 15 8.66 21.02 11.51
CA ILE A 15 8.00 20.36 10.38
C ILE A 15 8.26 18.86 10.41
N HIS A 16 9.52 18.45 10.63
CA HIS A 16 9.87 17.03 10.75
C HIS A 16 9.07 16.36 11.86
N ASN A 17 9.01 16.98 13.06
CA ASN A 17 8.26 16.45 14.19
C ASN A 17 6.75 16.41 13.91
N PHE A 18 6.21 17.37 13.17
CA PHE A 18 4.81 17.37 12.74
C PHE A 18 4.50 16.17 11.84
N TYR A 19 5.29 15.97 10.77
CA TYR A 19 5.05 14.86 9.84
C TYR A 19 5.42 13.49 10.44
N ALA A 20 6.44 13.41 11.29
CA ALA A 20 6.80 12.17 11.98
C ALA A 20 5.70 11.68 12.93
N LYS A 21 4.92 12.58 13.53
CA LYS A 21 3.72 12.21 14.32
C LYS A 21 2.62 11.60 13.44
N ILE A 22 2.55 12.00 12.17
CA ILE A 22 1.52 11.53 11.23
C ILE A 22 1.95 10.22 10.58
N TYR A 23 3.19 10.17 10.07
CA TYR A 23 3.70 9.09 9.22
C TYR A 23 4.70 8.16 9.91
N GLY A 24 4.96 8.38 11.20
CA GLY A 24 5.85 7.54 12.00
C GLY A 24 7.33 7.90 11.89
N ASN A 25 8.17 7.11 12.60
CA ASN A 25 9.59 7.41 12.78
C ASN A 25 10.44 7.30 11.51
N LYS A 26 9.94 6.65 10.45
CA LYS A 26 10.63 6.56 9.15
C LYS A 26 10.26 7.70 8.19
N THR A 27 10.00 8.90 8.71
CA THR A 27 9.65 10.09 7.91
C THR A 27 10.88 10.94 7.65
N ILE A 28 11.14 11.27 6.39
CA ILE A 28 12.23 12.15 5.93
C ILE A 28 11.63 13.43 5.37
N ILE A 29 12.19 14.58 5.76
CA ILE A 29 11.92 15.85 5.08
C ILE A 29 13.09 16.13 4.14
N LEU A 30 12.80 16.32 2.87
CA LEU A 30 13.74 16.84 1.87
C LEU A 30 13.38 18.28 1.56
N MET A 31 14.18 19.22 2.09
CA MET A 31 13.90 20.66 1.94
C MET A 31 14.84 21.27 0.91
N GLN A 32 14.26 21.93 -0.07
CA GLN A 32 15.05 22.66 -1.07
C GLN A 32 15.71 23.88 -0.48
N VAL A 33 17.05 23.95 -0.63
CA VAL A 33 17.89 25.09 -0.27
C VAL A 33 18.80 25.39 -1.46
N GLY A 34 18.44 26.42 -2.22
CA GLY A 34 19.13 26.74 -3.48
C GLY A 34 18.99 25.61 -4.51
N SER A 35 20.11 25.06 -4.96
CA SER A 35 20.17 23.97 -5.96
C SER A 35 20.21 22.56 -5.35
N PHE A 36 19.98 22.41 -4.03
CA PHE A 36 20.06 21.14 -3.31
C PHE A 36 18.75 20.85 -2.57
N HIS A 37 18.42 19.56 -2.45
CA HIS A 37 17.53 19.07 -1.41
C HIS A 37 18.36 18.58 -0.23
N GLU A 38 18.07 19.11 0.95
CA GLU A 38 18.83 18.86 2.16
C GLU A 38 17.94 18.24 3.25
N CYS A 39 18.52 17.37 4.06
CA CYS A 39 17.93 16.89 5.30
C CYS A 39 18.89 17.11 6.46
N TYR A 40 18.33 17.32 7.65
CA TYR A 40 19.07 17.75 8.83
C TYR A 40 18.78 16.84 10.02
N ALA A 41 19.78 16.67 10.90
CA ALA A 41 19.63 15.99 12.16
C ALA A 41 20.51 16.60 13.26
N THR A 42 20.05 16.45 14.50
CA THR A 42 20.82 16.68 15.73
C THR A 42 20.95 15.36 16.47
N ASP A 43 21.55 15.36 17.66
CA ASP A 43 21.64 14.13 18.47
C ASP A 43 20.26 13.66 18.99
N ASN A 44 19.29 14.59 19.09
CA ASN A 44 17.95 14.33 19.67
C ASN A 44 16.79 14.47 18.68
N GLU A 45 17.01 15.02 17.50
CA GLU A 45 15.95 15.34 16.52
C GLU A 45 16.41 15.02 15.10
N GLY A 46 15.45 14.62 14.27
CA GLY A 46 15.71 14.15 12.92
C GLY A 46 16.02 12.65 12.87
N LEU A 47 16.30 12.16 11.69
CA LEU A 47 16.71 10.78 11.46
C LEU A 47 18.21 10.59 11.64
N ASP A 48 18.64 9.36 11.89
CA ASP A 48 20.07 9.04 11.89
C ASP A 48 20.61 9.14 10.45
N LEU A 49 21.28 10.27 10.19
CA LEU A 49 21.86 10.54 8.87
C LEU A 49 23.03 9.61 8.53
N PHE A 50 23.70 8.96 9.51
CA PHE A 50 24.77 8.02 9.22
C PHE A 50 24.25 6.74 8.59
N ILE A 51 23.12 6.22 9.09
CA ILE A 51 22.43 5.07 8.48
C ILE A 51 21.97 5.42 7.04
N LEU A 52 21.47 6.62 6.85
CA LEU A 52 21.06 7.09 5.51
C LEU A 52 22.26 7.30 4.58
N SER A 53 23.36 7.82 5.10
CA SER A 53 24.62 8.02 4.39
C SER A 53 25.14 6.69 3.79
N GLU A 54 25.18 5.64 4.58
CA GLU A 54 25.61 4.31 4.12
C GLU A 54 24.68 3.74 3.04
N LYS A 55 23.37 3.94 3.18
CA LYS A 55 22.37 3.44 2.22
C LYS A 55 22.35 4.20 0.89
N LEU A 56 22.67 5.49 0.93
CA LEU A 56 22.57 6.38 -0.23
C LEU A 56 23.91 6.73 -0.85
N ASP A 57 25.01 6.37 -0.19
CA ASP A 57 26.38 6.74 -0.55
C ASP A 57 26.57 8.27 -0.64
N ILE A 58 26.08 8.98 0.40
CA ILE A 58 26.16 10.43 0.51
C ILE A 58 26.87 10.81 1.80
N ILE A 59 27.77 11.78 1.74
CA ILE A 59 28.55 12.23 2.90
C ILE A 59 27.70 13.10 3.82
N VAL A 60 27.76 12.82 5.13
CA VAL A 60 27.18 13.65 6.18
C VAL A 60 28.20 14.71 6.58
N THR A 61 27.77 15.96 6.63
CA THR A 61 28.58 17.11 7.03
C THR A 61 27.93 17.92 8.14
N LYS A 62 28.61 18.91 8.69
CA LYS A 62 28.03 19.94 9.55
C LYS A 62 28.03 21.26 8.82
N LYS A 63 27.01 22.08 9.03
CA LYS A 63 26.92 23.42 8.47
C LYS A 63 28.13 24.27 8.86
N ASN A 64 28.60 24.17 10.11
CA ASN A 64 29.86 24.75 10.57
C ASN A 64 30.64 23.72 11.40
N LYS A 65 31.79 23.28 10.92
CA LYS A 65 32.62 22.24 11.57
C LYS A 65 33.12 22.63 12.96
N ASN A 66 33.33 23.92 13.20
CA ASN A 66 33.95 24.47 14.42
C ASN A 66 32.93 24.78 15.54
N LYS A 67 31.61 24.69 15.26
CA LYS A 67 30.58 24.95 16.25
C LYS A 67 29.99 23.63 16.79
N PRO A 68 29.52 23.61 18.06
CA PRO A 68 28.82 22.44 18.61
C PRO A 68 27.55 22.17 17.82
N LEU A 69 27.09 20.92 17.90
CA LEU A 69 25.88 20.47 17.27
C LEU A 69 24.66 21.10 17.94
N SER A 70 23.76 21.70 17.16
CA SER A 70 22.53 22.34 17.65
C SER A 70 21.52 22.46 16.50
N ARG A 71 20.29 22.88 16.78
CA ARG A 71 19.29 23.20 15.74
C ARG A 71 19.78 24.28 14.74
N SER A 72 20.61 25.21 15.18
CA SER A 72 21.21 26.24 14.31
C SER A 72 22.46 25.76 13.54
N ASN A 73 23.06 24.66 13.97
CA ASN A 73 24.23 24.04 13.35
C ASN A 73 24.07 22.50 13.32
N PRO A 74 23.08 21.98 12.58
CA PRO A 74 22.81 20.55 12.51
C PRO A 74 23.85 19.81 11.66
N ARG A 75 23.86 18.47 11.79
CA ARG A 75 24.37 17.61 10.72
C ARG A 75 23.45 17.74 9.52
N MET A 76 24.04 17.69 8.35
CA MET A 76 23.32 17.82 7.09
C MET A 76 23.81 16.81 6.05
N MET A 77 22.88 16.39 5.23
CA MET A 77 23.11 15.57 4.04
C MET A 77 22.23 16.12 2.93
N GLY A 78 22.69 16.15 1.71
CA GLY A 78 21.90 16.65 0.60
C GLY A 78 22.44 16.23 -0.75
N PHE A 79 21.60 16.39 -1.76
CA PHE A 79 21.90 16.07 -3.16
C PHE A 79 21.28 17.12 -4.09
N PRO A 80 21.79 17.27 -5.31
CA PRO A 80 21.28 18.25 -6.29
C PRO A 80 19.82 17.97 -6.67
N ILE A 81 19.07 19.03 -7.02
CA ILE A 81 17.63 18.96 -7.33
C ILE A 81 17.35 17.97 -8.47
N TYR A 82 18.17 17.90 -9.50
CA TYR A 82 17.94 17.09 -10.70
C TYR A 82 17.98 15.58 -10.46
N VAL A 83 18.48 15.11 -9.31
CA VAL A 83 18.50 13.67 -8.92
C VAL A 83 17.46 13.32 -7.86
N ILE A 84 16.51 14.22 -7.55
CA ILE A 84 15.51 14.03 -6.51
C ILE A 84 14.71 12.72 -6.72
N ASP A 85 14.35 12.43 -7.95
CA ASP A 85 13.54 11.25 -8.28
C ASP A 85 14.26 9.94 -7.95
N ASP A 86 15.55 9.84 -8.29
CA ASP A 86 16.37 8.64 -8.05
C ASP A 86 16.59 8.41 -6.54
N PHE A 87 16.81 9.48 -5.77
CA PHE A 87 16.96 9.39 -4.33
C PHE A 87 15.64 9.12 -3.62
N THR A 88 14.54 9.70 -4.10
CA THR A 88 13.20 9.41 -3.62
C THR A 88 12.86 7.93 -3.83
N GLU A 89 13.14 7.38 -5.02
CA GLU A 89 12.92 5.95 -5.30
C GLU A 89 13.73 5.06 -4.36
N LYS A 90 15.00 5.35 -4.14
CA LYS A 90 15.86 4.59 -3.21
C LYS A 90 15.30 4.63 -1.78
N LEU A 91 14.99 5.82 -1.27
CA LEU A 91 14.49 6.02 0.09
C LEU A 91 13.14 5.30 0.30
N VAL A 92 12.21 5.41 -0.66
CA VAL A 92 10.93 4.69 -0.63
C VAL A 92 11.15 3.18 -0.61
N ASN A 93 12.10 2.66 -1.40
CA ASN A 93 12.43 1.23 -1.40
C ASN A 93 13.03 0.74 -0.08
N PHE A 94 13.64 1.63 0.71
CA PHE A 94 14.07 1.37 2.09
C PHE A 94 12.94 1.51 3.11
N GLY A 95 11.72 1.83 2.67
CA GLY A 95 10.53 1.95 3.52
C GLY A 95 10.41 3.30 4.23
N TYR A 96 11.00 4.38 3.72
CA TYR A 96 10.81 5.72 4.25
C TYR A 96 9.62 6.42 3.60
N THR A 97 8.91 7.24 4.39
CA THR A 97 7.96 8.23 3.88
C THR A 97 8.68 9.56 3.72
N ILE A 98 8.58 10.14 2.53
CA ILE A 98 9.34 11.32 2.13
C ILE A 98 8.39 12.50 1.96
N VAL A 99 8.68 13.61 2.59
CA VAL A 99 7.99 14.89 2.40
C VAL A 99 8.94 15.83 1.68
N ILE A 100 8.59 16.20 0.46
CA ILE A 100 9.37 17.14 -0.35
C ILE A 100 8.83 18.55 -0.14
N ILE A 101 9.74 19.47 0.14
CA ILE A 101 9.44 20.88 0.33
C ILE A 101 10.28 21.68 -0.66
N ASP A 102 9.62 22.25 -1.67
CA ASP A 102 10.28 23.00 -2.72
C ASP A 102 10.12 24.51 -2.54
N GLN A 103 11.03 25.24 -3.16
CA GLN A 103 10.96 26.69 -3.27
C GLN A 103 9.99 27.06 -4.40
N THR A 104 8.90 27.76 -4.07
CA THR A 104 7.87 28.18 -5.04
C THR A 104 8.07 29.56 -5.60
N THR A 105 8.97 30.36 -5.00
CA THR A 105 9.32 31.71 -5.47
C THR A 105 10.83 31.88 -5.56
N GLU A 106 11.29 32.86 -6.35
CA GLU A 106 12.70 33.16 -6.54
C GLU A 106 13.36 33.82 -5.31
N PRO A 107 14.73 33.70 -5.18
CA PRO A 107 15.51 34.44 -4.18
C PRO A 107 15.28 35.96 -4.26
N PRO A 108 15.49 36.75 -3.15
CA PRO A 108 16.31 36.39 -1.98
C PRO A 108 15.56 35.67 -0.83
N ASN A 109 14.26 35.72 -0.74
CA ASN A 109 13.45 35.09 0.31
C ASN A 109 12.40 34.15 -0.29
N PRO A 110 12.79 32.97 -0.78
CA PRO A 110 11.86 32.05 -1.43
C PRO A 110 10.83 31.50 -0.43
N LYS A 111 9.56 31.52 -0.83
CA LYS A 111 8.51 30.79 -0.16
C LYS A 111 8.72 29.29 -0.42
N ARG A 112 8.35 28.48 0.56
CA ARG A 112 8.45 27.02 0.49
C ARG A 112 7.11 26.39 0.76
N GLU A 113 6.80 25.38 -0.02
CA GLU A 113 5.55 24.62 0.11
C GLU A 113 5.85 23.13 0.00
N VAL A 114 4.98 22.31 0.61
CA VAL A 114 5.04 20.86 0.44
C VAL A 114 4.51 20.53 -0.94
N THR A 115 5.39 20.05 -1.82
CA THR A 115 5.06 19.73 -3.21
C THR A 115 4.72 18.26 -3.42
N GLY A 116 5.13 17.37 -2.51
CA GLY A 116 4.80 15.96 -2.58
C GLY A 116 5.07 15.21 -1.29
N ILE A 117 4.25 14.20 -1.05
CA ILE A 117 4.44 13.22 0.01
C ILE A 117 4.44 11.85 -0.64
N TYR A 118 5.53 11.11 -0.46
CA TYR A 118 5.75 9.82 -1.10
C TYR A 118 6.00 8.75 -0.06
N SER A 119 5.24 7.67 -0.14
CA SER A 119 5.41 6.47 0.69
C SER A 119 5.61 5.23 -0.19
N PRO A 120 5.98 4.08 0.35
CA PRO A 120 6.15 2.85 -0.43
C PRO A 120 4.94 2.47 -1.29
N THR A 121 3.72 2.83 -0.88
CA THR A 121 2.50 2.53 -1.65
C THR A 121 2.06 3.67 -2.57
N THR A 122 2.44 4.91 -2.28
CA THR A 122 2.01 6.09 -3.05
C THR A 122 3.03 6.55 -4.09
N PHE A 123 4.24 5.98 -4.10
CA PHE A 123 5.27 6.30 -5.08
C PHE A 123 5.12 5.44 -6.34
N LEU A 124 4.95 6.09 -7.48
CA LEU A 124 4.95 5.42 -8.79
C LEU A 124 6.39 5.41 -9.33
N GLN A 125 7.02 4.23 -9.29
CA GLN A 125 8.38 4.05 -9.81
C GLN A 125 8.48 4.49 -11.27
N LYS A 126 9.50 5.28 -11.60
CA LYS A 126 9.76 5.73 -12.98
C LYS A 126 10.43 4.64 -13.83
N ASN A 127 11.24 3.78 -13.22
CA ASN A 127 11.98 2.73 -13.92
C ASN A 127 11.24 1.38 -13.81
N THR A 128 10.63 0.94 -14.91
CA THR A 128 9.94 -0.36 -15.01
C THR A 128 10.87 -1.56 -15.07
N ASN A 129 12.19 -1.35 -15.25
CA ASN A 129 13.18 -2.42 -15.34
C ASN A 129 13.45 -3.14 -14.00
N TYR A 130 13.09 -2.54 -12.87
CA TYR A 130 13.17 -3.19 -11.56
C TYR A 130 11.77 -3.64 -11.12
N SER A 131 11.33 -4.77 -11.68
CA SER A 131 10.10 -5.40 -11.24
C SER A 131 10.24 -5.91 -9.81
N THR A 132 9.90 -5.07 -8.85
CA THR A 132 9.82 -5.51 -7.47
C THR A 132 8.67 -6.50 -7.35
N THR A 133 8.97 -7.69 -6.85
CA THR A 133 7.96 -8.70 -6.50
C THR A 133 7.30 -8.41 -5.16
N LYS A 134 7.67 -7.30 -4.52
CA LYS A 134 7.09 -6.85 -3.26
C LYS A 134 5.63 -6.42 -3.49
N SER A 135 4.80 -6.69 -2.52
CA SER A 135 3.45 -6.15 -2.47
C SER A 135 3.49 -4.63 -2.43
N THR A 136 2.55 -3.99 -3.12
CA THR A 136 2.35 -2.54 -3.15
C THR A 136 0.97 -2.16 -2.61
N ASN A 137 0.31 -3.09 -1.89
CA ASN A 137 -1.03 -2.82 -1.35
C ASN A 137 -0.97 -1.86 -0.16
N LEU A 138 -1.72 -0.78 -0.27
CA LEU A 138 -2.13 0.05 0.85
C LEU A 138 -3.41 -0.56 1.42
N ILE A 139 -3.43 -0.82 2.72
CA ILE A 139 -4.59 -1.43 3.39
C ILE A 139 -5.10 -0.51 4.48
N CYS A 140 -6.42 -0.42 4.60
CA CYS A 140 -7.07 0.22 5.75
C CYS A 140 -7.94 -0.79 6.48
N ILE A 141 -7.75 -0.90 7.79
CA ILE A 141 -8.50 -1.79 8.69
C ILE A 141 -9.17 -0.94 9.76
N ILE A 142 -10.48 -1.08 9.88
CA ILE A 142 -11.27 -0.44 10.94
C ILE A 142 -12.02 -1.50 11.71
N ILE A 143 -11.83 -1.51 13.03
CA ILE A 143 -12.48 -2.46 13.93
C ILE A 143 -13.48 -1.73 14.82
N ASP A 144 -14.69 -2.29 14.91
CA ASP A 144 -15.75 -1.85 15.83
C ASP A 144 -16.20 -2.97 16.74
N ALA A 145 -16.70 -2.61 17.91
CA ALA A 145 -17.36 -3.51 18.84
C ALA A 145 -18.88 -3.23 18.86
N LEU A 146 -19.67 -4.16 18.38
CA LEU A 146 -21.13 -4.02 18.39
C LEU A 146 -21.67 -4.27 19.80
N LYS A 147 -22.33 -3.27 20.37
CA LYS A 147 -23.03 -3.36 21.67
C LYS A 147 -24.37 -4.05 21.45
N THR A 148 -24.51 -5.32 21.80
CA THR A 148 -25.80 -5.99 21.82
C THR A 148 -26.55 -5.67 23.11
N LYS A 149 -27.82 -5.25 23.03
CA LYS A 149 -28.65 -4.86 24.19
C LYS A 149 -28.90 -5.99 25.21
N SER A 150 -28.58 -7.22 24.85
CA SER A 150 -28.82 -8.43 25.67
C SER A 150 -27.57 -9.03 26.33
N ILE A 151 -26.43 -8.34 26.27
CA ILE A 151 -25.18 -8.88 26.85
C ILE A 151 -25.25 -8.79 28.38
N LYS A 152 -25.37 -9.95 29.04
CA LYS A 152 -25.06 -10.12 30.46
C LYS A 152 -23.62 -9.68 30.69
N GLN A 153 -23.32 -9.10 31.83
CA GLN A 153 -22.04 -8.42 32.19
C GLN A 153 -20.72 -9.14 31.84
N ASN A 154 -20.74 -10.36 31.34
CA ASN A 154 -19.57 -11.20 31.04
C ASN A 154 -19.50 -11.71 29.59
N GLN A 155 -20.25 -11.18 28.66
CA GLN A 155 -20.20 -11.63 27.26
C GLN A 155 -19.21 -10.81 26.44
N ILE A 156 -18.44 -11.50 25.58
CA ILE A 156 -17.48 -10.92 24.64
C ILE A 156 -18.24 -10.11 23.59
N PRO A 157 -17.78 -8.90 23.22
CA PRO A 157 -18.46 -8.11 22.20
C PRO A 157 -18.35 -8.79 20.82
N ILE A 158 -19.34 -8.59 20.00
CA ILE A 158 -19.29 -9.00 18.60
C ILE A 158 -18.39 -8.00 17.86
N LEU A 159 -17.27 -8.46 17.33
CA LEU A 159 -16.39 -7.66 16.50
C LEU A 159 -16.95 -7.53 15.10
N CYS A 160 -16.88 -6.33 14.56
CA CYS A 160 -17.11 -6.05 13.15
C CYS A 160 -15.83 -5.40 12.57
N ILE A 161 -15.34 -5.92 11.46
CA ILE A 161 -14.10 -5.46 10.84
C ILE A 161 -14.39 -5.07 9.38
N GLY A 162 -14.10 -3.82 9.05
CA GLY A 162 -14.12 -3.32 7.69
C GLY A 162 -12.70 -3.18 7.16
N ILE A 163 -12.44 -3.73 5.98
CA ILE A 163 -11.11 -3.74 5.37
C ILE A 163 -11.21 -3.27 3.93
N SER A 164 -10.27 -2.43 3.53
CA SER A 164 -10.06 -2.07 2.13
C SER A 164 -8.58 -2.22 1.76
N ALA A 165 -8.32 -2.63 0.53
CA ALA A 165 -6.99 -2.75 -0.03
C ALA A 165 -6.95 -2.13 -1.42
N TYR A 166 -5.91 -1.35 -1.72
CA TYR A 166 -5.64 -0.82 -3.05
C TYR A 166 -4.17 -0.97 -3.41
N ASP A 167 -3.94 -1.48 -4.59
CA ASP A 167 -2.67 -1.33 -5.30
C ASP A 167 -2.75 -0.10 -6.20
N LEU A 168 -2.22 1.02 -5.73
CA LEU A 168 -2.25 2.31 -6.44
C LEU A 168 -1.43 2.27 -7.74
N THR A 169 -0.46 1.34 -7.84
CA THR A 169 0.38 1.17 -9.04
C THR A 169 -0.36 0.49 -10.20
N THR A 170 -1.44 -0.23 -9.93
CA THR A 170 -2.31 -0.89 -10.93
C THR A 170 -3.72 -0.34 -10.93
N GLY A 171 -4.10 0.46 -9.92
CA GLY A 171 -5.42 1.03 -9.74
C GLY A 171 -6.50 0.00 -9.34
N ASN A 172 -6.10 -1.23 -8.93
CA ASN A 172 -7.03 -2.27 -8.50
C ASN A 172 -7.28 -2.18 -7.00
N GLY A 173 -8.53 -2.37 -6.59
CA GLY A 173 -8.91 -2.37 -5.19
C GLY A 173 -9.88 -3.49 -4.81
N SER A 174 -9.93 -3.78 -3.53
CA SER A 174 -10.87 -4.72 -2.93
C SER A 174 -11.36 -4.21 -1.58
N VAL A 175 -12.59 -4.54 -1.23
CA VAL A 175 -13.21 -4.18 0.05
C VAL A 175 -13.86 -5.40 0.66
N TYR A 176 -13.90 -5.44 1.98
CA TYR A 176 -14.50 -6.53 2.72
C TYR A 176 -15.03 -6.07 4.08
N GLU A 177 -16.11 -6.67 4.52
CA GLU A 177 -16.63 -6.52 5.88
C GLU A 177 -16.96 -7.87 6.45
N THR A 178 -16.51 -8.15 7.65
CA THR A 178 -16.76 -9.39 8.38
C THR A 178 -17.20 -9.11 9.80
N VAL A 179 -18.03 -10.00 10.35
CA VAL A 179 -18.63 -9.85 11.67
C VAL A 179 -18.48 -11.15 12.43
N SER A 180 -17.94 -11.09 13.66
CA SER A 180 -17.88 -12.22 14.57
C SER A 180 -19.28 -12.69 14.97
N THR A 181 -19.37 -13.94 15.41
CA THR A 181 -20.59 -14.48 15.96
C THR A 181 -20.51 -14.62 17.48
N ALA A 182 -21.63 -14.77 18.16
CA ALA A 182 -21.65 -15.02 19.59
C ALA A 182 -20.99 -16.37 19.99
N HIS A 183 -20.95 -17.31 19.05
CA HIS A 183 -20.34 -18.64 19.24
C HIS A 183 -18.84 -18.66 18.91
N ASP A 184 -18.42 -17.77 18.00
CA ASP A 184 -17.03 -17.63 17.57
C ASP A 184 -16.63 -16.14 17.56
N PRO A 185 -16.13 -15.62 18.67
CA PRO A 185 -15.70 -14.23 18.78
C PRO A 185 -14.48 -13.89 17.94
N MET A 186 -13.65 -14.89 17.57
CA MET A 186 -12.44 -14.69 16.79
C MET A 186 -12.70 -14.74 15.27
N TYR A 187 -13.86 -15.21 14.84
CA TYR A 187 -14.19 -15.40 13.43
C TYR A 187 -13.86 -14.19 12.55
N ALA A 188 -14.20 -12.98 12.98
CA ALA A 188 -13.92 -11.79 12.19
C ALA A 188 -12.42 -11.51 12.04
N LEU A 189 -11.61 -11.82 13.06
CA LEU A 189 -10.15 -11.68 12.99
C LEU A 189 -9.54 -12.73 12.05
N ASP A 190 -9.98 -13.99 12.16
CA ASP A 190 -9.52 -15.06 11.26
C ASP A 190 -9.87 -14.77 9.80
N ASP A 191 -11.07 -14.24 9.56
CA ASP A 191 -11.52 -13.89 8.23
C ASP A 191 -10.82 -12.63 7.69
N ALA A 192 -10.45 -11.70 8.58
CA ALA A 192 -9.59 -10.57 8.23
C ALA A 192 -8.18 -11.04 7.80
N ILE A 193 -7.59 -12.04 8.48
CA ILE A 193 -6.32 -12.63 8.09
C ILE A 193 -6.40 -13.22 6.67
N ARG A 194 -7.50 -13.92 6.34
CA ARG A 194 -7.72 -14.43 4.96
C ARG A 194 -7.66 -13.32 3.93
N PHE A 195 -8.25 -12.16 4.23
CA PHE A 195 -8.16 -11.00 3.35
C PHE A 195 -6.73 -10.51 3.21
N LEU A 196 -5.98 -10.40 4.32
CA LEU A 196 -4.58 -9.94 4.33
C LEU A 196 -3.64 -10.91 3.60
N GLU A 197 -3.87 -12.21 3.67
CA GLU A 197 -3.12 -13.21 2.89
C GLU A 197 -3.33 -13.06 1.39
N ASN A 198 -4.56 -12.70 0.96
CA ASN A 198 -4.86 -12.40 -0.45
C ASN A 198 -4.25 -11.08 -0.93
N TYR A 199 -4.22 -10.09 -0.05
CA TYR A 199 -3.70 -8.74 -0.30
C TYR A 199 -2.61 -8.42 0.73
N PRO A 200 -1.38 -8.99 0.61
CA PRO A 200 -0.33 -8.74 1.58
C PRO A 200 -0.06 -7.23 1.70
N PRO A 201 -0.08 -6.67 2.91
CA PRO A 201 0.11 -5.25 3.12
C PRO A 201 1.56 -4.82 2.87
N CYS A 202 1.74 -3.62 2.33
CA CYS A 202 2.99 -2.87 2.37
C CYS A 202 2.91 -1.77 3.43
N GLU A 203 1.76 -1.09 3.45
CA GLU A 203 1.43 -0.06 4.44
C GLU A 203 0.01 -0.30 4.95
N VAL A 204 -0.21 -0.03 6.23
CA VAL A 204 -1.49 -0.27 6.89
C VAL A 204 -1.97 0.97 7.62
N ILE A 205 -3.18 1.38 7.32
CA ILE A 205 -3.93 2.35 8.10
C ILE A 205 -4.80 1.55 9.06
N PHE A 206 -4.62 1.75 10.36
CA PHE A 206 -5.32 0.97 11.37
C PHE A 206 -6.01 1.90 12.37
N ASP A 207 -7.27 1.67 12.60
CA ASP A 207 -8.01 2.41 13.63
C ASP A 207 -9.14 1.58 14.24
N CYS A 208 -9.59 2.05 15.39
CA CYS A 208 -10.69 1.48 16.14
C CYS A 208 -11.76 2.53 16.39
N THR A 209 -13.01 2.12 16.34
CA THR A 209 -14.10 3.02 16.71
C THR A 209 -14.08 3.31 18.22
N LYS A 210 -14.74 4.40 18.63
CA LYS A 210 -14.88 4.76 20.04
C LYS A 210 -15.51 3.63 20.87
N ASN A 211 -16.43 2.87 20.29
CA ASN A 211 -17.07 1.77 20.99
C ASN A 211 -16.08 0.69 21.42
N LEU A 212 -15.14 0.35 20.56
CA LEU A 212 -14.10 -0.63 20.88
C LEU A 212 -13.09 -0.07 21.88
N THR A 213 -12.64 1.18 21.72
CA THR A 213 -11.69 1.81 22.66
C THR A 213 -12.29 1.93 24.06
N GLU A 214 -13.52 2.40 24.21
CA GLU A 214 -14.23 2.44 25.49
C GLU A 214 -14.38 1.04 26.12
N TYR A 215 -14.63 0.03 25.29
CA TYR A 215 -14.73 -1.34 25.76
C TYR A 215 -13.39 -1.87 26.32
N LEU A 216 -12.29 -1.62 25.61
CA LEU A 216 -10.95 -2.04 26.05
C LEU A 216 -10.48 -1.27 27.29
N GLU A 217 -10.74 0.05 27.38
CA GLU A 217 -10.40 0.89 28.54
C GLU A 217 -11.15 0.46 29.82
N GLN A 218 -12.37 -0.03 29.70
CA GLN A 218 -13.16 -0.55 30.82
C GLN A 218 -12.64 -1.92 31.35
N LYS A 219 -11.44 -2.36 30.95
CA LYS A 219 -10.82 -3.66 31.29
C LYS A 219 -11.65 -4.88 30.89
N LYS A 220 -12.52 -4.74 29.95
CA LYS A 220 -13.25 -5.84 29.33
C LYS A 220 -12.46 -6.28 28.11
N ASN A 221 -11.41 -7.07 28.34
CA ASN A 221 -10.57 -7.61 27.29
C ASN A 221 -11.37 -8.56 26.39
N ILE A 222 -11.18 -8.48 25.07
CA ILE A 222 -11.70 -9.47 24.13
C ILE A 222 -10.82 -10.72 24.30
N ASN A 223 -11.34 -11.79 24.87
CA ASN A 223 -10.56 -13.00 25.21
C ASN A 223 -9.23 -12.71 25.93
N ASN A 224 -9.18 -11.69 26.80
CA ASN A 224 -7.97 -11.16 27.43
C ASN A 224 -6.95 -10.51 26.45
N MET A 225 -7.37 -10.17 25.23
CA MET A 225 -6.51 -9.50 24.26
C MET A 225 -6.60 -7.98 24.38
N THR A 226 -5.44 -7.34 24.33
CA THR A 226 -5.30 -5.88 24.18
C THR A 226 -5.35 -5.49 22.70
N LEU A 227 -5.39 -4.18 22.39
CA LEU A 227 -5.29 -3.70 21.01
C LEU A 227 -4.00 -4.15 20.32
N ASN A 228 -2.88 -4.15 21.05
CA ASN A 228 -1.61 -4.63 20.51
C ASN A 228 -1.63 -6.14 20.20
N ASP A 229 -2.33 -6.92 21.03
CA ASP A 229 -2.50 -8.35 20.78
C ASP A 229 -3.34 -8.60 19.53
N ILE A 230 -4.37 -7.78 19.28
CA ILE A 230 -5.18 -7.85 18.05
C ILE A 230 -4.32 -7.52 16.82
N ILE A 231 -3.51 -6.46 16.88
CA ILE A 231 -2.58 -6.08 15.80
C ILE A 231 -1.59 -7.23 15.52
N SER A 232 -1.01 -7.79 16.58
CA SER A 232 -0.08 -8.94 16.49
C SER A 232 -0.78 -10.19 15.95
N TYR A 233 -2.04 -10.45 16.35
CA TYR A 233 -2.83 -11.57 15.86
C TYR A 233 -3.09 -11.48 14.36
N LEU A 234 -3.35 -10.28 13.85
CA LEU A 234 -3.49 -10.00 12.41
C LEU A 234 -2.16 -10.14 11.64
N GLY A 235 -1.06 -10.46 12.31
CA GLY A 235 0.26 -10.56 11.69
C GLY A 235 0.87 -9.21 11.31
N LEU A 236 0.37 -8.12 11.90
CA LEU A 236 0.83 -6.76 11.64
C LEU A 236 1.88 -6.39 12.69
N SER A 237 3.11 -6.13 12.25
CA SER A 237 4.18 -5.64 13.13
C SER A 237 4.62 -4.25 12.69
N GLN A 238 5.00 -3.39 13.65
CA GLN A 238 5.52 -2.06 13.33
C GLN A 238 6.89 -2.11 12.64
N ASP A 239 7.62 -3.21 12.80
CA ASP A 239 8.94 -3.40 12.19
C ASP A 239 8.83 -3.73 10.69
N GLU A 240 7.82 -4.51 10.30
CA GLU A 240 7.60 -4.96 8.93
C GLU A 240 6.64 -4.05 8.15
N HIS A 241 5.66 -3.46 8.85
CA HIS A 241 4.61 -2.64 8.25
C HIS A 241 4.60 -1.24 8.87
N GLN A 242 4.40 -0.21 8.04
CA GLN A 242 4.13 1.12 8.56
C GLN A 242 2.66 1.19 8.97
N LEU A 243 2.41 1.37 10.28
CA LEU A 243 1.07 1.48 10.83
C LEU A 243 0.70 2.95 11.04
N TYR A 244 -0.34 3.41 10.37
CA TYR A 244 -0.85 4.77 10.46
C TYR A 244 -2.20 4.80 11.18
N LYS A 245 -2.44 5.84 11.97
CA LYS A 245 -3.76 6.11 12.55
C LYS A 245 -4.58 7.02 11.66
N ILE A 246 -5.89 6.80 11.63
CA ILE A 246 -6.82 7.66 10.90
C ILE A 246 -6.92 9.00 11.65
N GLN A 247 -6.71 10.07 10.91
CA GLN A 247 -6.99 11.41 11.44
C GLN A 247 -8.46 11.78 11.19
N ASN A 248 -9.14 12.25 12.23
CA ASN A 248 -10.54 12.74 12.12
C ASN A 248 -11.56 11.67 11.64
N ILE A 249 -11.54 10.48 12.22
CA ILE A 249 -12.49 9.39 11.91
C ILE A 249 -13.96 9.87 12.00
N THR A 250 -14.27 10.83 12.87
CA THR A 250 -15.62 11.40 13.00
C THR A 250 -16.08 12.13 11.73
N THR A 251 -15.19 12.86 11.07
CA THR A 251 -15.48 13.53 9.79
C THR A 251 -15.66 12.51 8.68
N LEU A 252 -14.80 11.49 8.64
CA LEU A 252 -14.88 10.40 7.65
C LEU A 252 -16.14 9.53 7.81
N SER A 253 -16.69 9.45 9.02
CA SER A 253 -17.94 8.74 9.29
C SER A 253 -19.19 9.45 8.77
N ASN A 254 -19.10 10.75 8.39
CA ASN A 254 -20.21 11.49 7.85
C ASN A 254 -20.58 11.00 6.44
N ILE A 255 -21.81 10.55 6.27
CA ILE A 255 -22.28 9.95 5.01
C ILE A 255 -22.21 10.91 3.81
N LYS A 256 -22.49 12.21 4.04
CA LYS A 256 -22.37 13.25 2.98
C LYS A 256 -20.93 13.39 2.52
N TYR A 257 -19.98 13.36 3.48
CA TYR A 257 -18.55 13.42 3.15
C TYR A 257 -18.12 12.20 2.34
N GLN A 258 -18.54 11.00 2.76
CA GLN A 258 -18.26 9.75 2.07
C GLN A 258 -18.80 9.78 0.62
N THR A 259 -20.07 10.18 0.44
CA THR A 259 -20.68 10.27 -0.88
C THR A 259 -19.91 11.25 -1.79
N ASN A 260 -19.64 12.46 -1.31
CA ASN A 260 -18.93 13.47 -2.10
C ASN A 260 -17.52 13.01 -2.49
N LEU A 261 -16.78 12.35 -1.58
CA LEU A 261 -15.44 11.82 -1.88
C LEU A 261 -15.51 10.70 -2.92
N LEU A 262 -16.41 9.74 -2.75
CA LEU A 262 -16.57 8.62 -3.67
C LEU A 262 -17.02 9.08 -5.06
N GLU A 263 -17.96 10.02 -5.15
CA GLU A 263 -18.40 10.63 -6.42
C GLU A 263 -17.27 11.39 -7.13
N SER A 264 -16.38 12.03 -6.38
CA SER A 264 -15.25 12.74 -6.98
C SER A 264 -14.18 11.81 -7.58
N ILE A 265 -14.15 10.55 -7.16
CA ILE A 265 -13.15 9.57 -7.58
C ILE A 265 -13.70 8.60 -8.63
N TYR A 266 -14.88 8.06 -8.36
CA TYR A 266 -15.53 7.09 -9.25
C TYR A 266 -16.55 7.81 -10.14
N ASN A 267 -16.23 7.94 -11.43
CA ASN A 267 -17.15 8.52 -12.41
C ASN A 267 -18.46 7.73 -12.39
N HIS A 268 -19.50 8.42 -11.99
CA HIS A 268 -20.83 7.84 -11.77
C HIS A 268 -21.77 8.32 -12.88
N HIS A 269 -22.29 7.39 -13.66
CA HIS A 269 -23.19 7.66 -14.79
C HIS A 269 -24.57 7.01 -14.63
N SER A 270 -24.90 6.54 -13.42
CA SER A 270 -26.19 5.90 -13.14
C SER A 270 -27.10 6.80 -12.30
N ASN A 271 -28.42 6.47 -12.26
CA ASN A 271 -29.38 7.14 -11.41
C ASN A 271 -29.29 6.69 -9.93
N LEU A 272 -28.40 5.75 -9.61
CA LEU A 272 -28.14 5.27 -8.25
C LEU A 272 -27.15 6.19 -7.55
N SER A 273 -27.12 6.20 -6.21
CA SER A 273 -26.03 6.84 -5.49
C SER A 273 -24.69 6.12 -5.72
N CYS A 274 -23.56 6.82 -5.63
CA CYS A 274 -22.25 6.20 -5.79
C CYS A 274 -22.03 5.05 -4.80
N ILE A 275 -22.58 5.12 -3.60
CA ILE A 275 -22.52 4.06 -2.58
C ILE A 275 -23.26 2.80 -3.05
N GLU A 276 -24.42 2.96 -3.69
CA GLU A 276 -25.21 1.86 -4.26
C GLU A 276 -24.49 1.23 -5.46
N ASP A 277 -23.96 2.04 -6.33
CA ASP A 277 -23.19 1.59 -7.48
C ASP A 277 -21.93 0.79 -7.10
N LEU A 278 -21.35 1.09 -5.93
CA LEU A 278 -20.25 0.32 -5.34
C LEU A 278 -20.71 -0.90 -4.53
N ASN A 279 -22.00 -1.13 -4.36
CA ASN A 279 -22.61 -2.17 -3.51
C ASN A 279 -22.17 -2.08 -2.03
N LEU A 280 -21.98 -0.86 -1.51
CA LEU A 280 -21.49 -0.62 -0.14
C LEU A 280 -22.59 -0.11 0.83
N ASN A 281 -23.88 -0.21 0.47
CA ASN A 281 -25.00 0.28 1.27
C ASN A 281 -25.08 -0.38 2.65
N PHE A 282 -24.83 -1.69 2.68
CA PHE A 282 -24.97 -2.51 3.89
C PHE A 282 -23.63 -2.73 4.62
N TYR A 283 -22.52 -2.25 4.07
CA TYR A 283 -21.18 -2.47 4.57
C TYR A 283 -20.56 -1.16 5.08
N ASN A 284 -21.00 -0.74 6.27
CA ASN A 284 -20.66 0.58 6.81
C ASN A 284 -19.16 0.72 7.15
N LEU A 285 -18.57 -0.33 7.72
CA LEU A 285 -17.15 -0.30 8.09
C LEU A 285 -16.23 -0.51 6.88
N ALA A 286 -16.62 -1.37 5.93
CA ALA A 286 -15.90 -1.51 4.66
C ALA A 286 -15.91 -0.19 3.88
N ARG A 287 -17.05 0.52 3.85
CA ARG A 287 -17.15 1.85 3.25
C ARG A 287 -16.29 2.87 3.97
N LEU A 288 -16.31 2.89 5.30
CA LEU A 288 -15.48 3.78 6.10
C LEU A 288 -13.97 3.50 5.90
N SER A 289 -13.57 2.23 5.85
CA SER A 289 -12.18 1.86 5.57
C SER A 289 -11.74 2.30 4.18
N LEU A 290 -12.60 2.15 3.16
CA LEU A 290 -12.35 2.62 1.80
C LEU A 290 -12.17 4.14 1.78
N VAL A 291 -13.08 4.89 2.40
CA VAL A 291 -13.01 6.36 2.46
C VAL A 291 -11.74 6.82 3.17
N ALA A 292 -11.36 6.18 4.27
CA ALA A 292 -10.14 6.50 4.99
C ALA A 292 -8.87 6.24 4.16
N LEU A 293 -8.83 5.13 3.41
CA LEU A 293 -7.74 4.80 2.49
C LEU A 293 -7.63 5.83 1.35
N LEU A 294 -8.76 6.22 0.76
CA LEU A 294 -8.80 7.21 -0.31
C LEU A 294 -8.40 8.61 0.19
N GLU A 295 -8.83 9.00 1.39
CA GLU A 295 -8.43 10.27 2.00
C GLU A 295 -6.93 10.31 2.33
N TYR A 296 -6.36 9.19 2.82
CA TYR A 296 -4.92 9.05 3.01
C TYR A 296 -4.18 9.24 1.68
N THR A 297 -4.63 8.57 0.63
CA THR A 297 -4.03 8.70 -0.71
C THR A 297 -4.12 10.13 -1.25
N LYS A 298 -5.26 10.80 -1.05
CA LYS A 298 -5.49 12.20 -1.43
C LYS A 298 -4.50 13.15 -0.76
N ASN A 299 -4.25 12.93 0.53
CA ASN A 299 -3.33 13.76 1.32
C ASN A 299 -1.86 13.54 0.91
N HIS A 300 -1.51 12.38 0.32
CA HIS A 300 -0.20 12.12 -0.25
C HIS A 300 -0.09 12.68 -1.67
N GLN A 301 -0.92 12.18 -2.55
CA GLN A 301 -0.94 12.55 -3.96
C GLN A 301 -2.35 12.44 -4.55
N GLN A 302 -3.02 13.57 -4.72
CA GLN A 302 -4.37 13.61 -5.29
C GLN A 302 -4.45 12.98 -6.69
N MET A 303 -3.37 13.06 -7.47
CA MET A 303 -3.31 12.49 -8.82
C MET A 303 -3.56 10.97 -8.81
N LEU A 304 -3.14 10.25 -7.76
CA LEU A 304 -3.32 8.80 -7.66
C LEU A 304 -4.79 8.37 -7.54
N LEU A 305 -5.69 9.28 -7.19
CA LEU A 305 -7.12 8.99 -7.14
C LEU A 305 -7.81 9.03 -8.50
N GLN A 306 -7.16 9.61 -9.52
CA GLN A 306 -7.73 9.69 -10.85
C GLN A 306 -7.88 8.30 -11.46
N ARG A 307 -9.04 8.01 -12.07
CA ARG A 307 -9.34 6.78 -12.80
C ARG A 307 -9.03 5.49 -12.02
N LEU A 308 -9.22 5.49 -10.69
CA LEU A 308 -9.20 4.26 -9.93
C LEU A 308 -10.33 3.35 -10.37
N LYS A 309 -10.06 2.06 -10.46
CA LYS A 309 -11.10 1.05 -10.72
C LYS A 309 -11.99 0.92 -9.51
N LYS A 310 -13.28 0.62 -9.73
CA LYS A 310 -14.21 0.31 -8.65
C LYS A 310 -13.67 -0.89 -7.84
N PRO A 311 -13.68 -0.83 -6.51
CA PRO A 311 -13.20 -1.93 -5.70
C PRO A 311 -14.11 -3.15 -5.84
N LEU A 312 -13.52 -4.33 -5.87
CA LEU A 312 -14.26 -5.58 -5.86
C LEU A 312 -14.59 -5.98 -4.42
N TYR A 313 -15.81 -6.44 -4.17
CA TYR A 313 -16.13 -7.03 -2.88
C TYR A 313 -15.47 -8.41 -2.79
N PHE A 314 -14.63 -8.60 -1.76
CA PHE A 314 -13.91 -9.86 -1.56
C PHE A 314 -14.87 -11.00 -1.19
N SER A 315 -14.69 -12.15 -1.82
CA SER A 315 -15.43 -13.37 -1.50
C SER A 315 -14.45 -14.50 -1.23
N SER A 316 -14.48 -15.03 -0.02
CA SER A 316 -13.66 -16.17 0.38
C SER A 316 -14.15 -17.51 -0.17
N LYS A 317 -15.38 -17.56 -0.72
CA LYS A 317 -16.05 -18.80 -1.09
C LYS A 317 -15.45 -19.54 -2.29
N THR A 318 -14.63 -18.90 -3.10
CA THR A 318 -14.06 -19.47 -4.34
C THR A 318 -12.65 -20.00 -4.19
N LYS A 319 -12.03 -19.80 -3.02
CA LYS A 319 -10.62 -20.14 -2.78
C LYS A 319 -10.48 -20.97 -1.51
N LEU A 320 -9.49 -21.87 -1.53
CA LEU A 320 -9.16 -22.69 -0.36
C LEU A 320 -8.51 -21.82 0.71
N PHE A 321 -9.03 -21.91 1.92
CA PHE A 321 -8.39 -21.34 3.09
C PHE A 321 -7.41 -22.33 3.71
N LEU A 322 -6.15 -21.94 3.82
CA LEU A 322 -5.08 -22.79 4.33
C LEU A 322 -4.84 -22.64 5.83
N GLY A 323 -5.52 -21.72 6.49
CA GLY A 323 -5.34 -21.40 7.91
C GLY A 323 -4.20 -20.42 8.19
N ASN A 324 -4.20 -19.87 9.42
CA ASN A 324 -3.26 -18.83 9.81
C ASN A 324 -1.82 -19.34 9.74
N LYS A 325 -0.93 -18.61 9.06
CA LYS A 325 0.50 -18.92 8.90
C LYS A 325 0.81 -20.26 8.19
N ALA A 326 -0.17 -20.92 7.58
CA ALA A 326 0.09 -22.17 6.88
C ALA A 326 1.02 -21.99 5.68
N LEU A 327 0.91 -20.88 4.95
CA LEU A 327 1.81 -20.56 3.83
C LEU A 327 3.27 -20.42 4.27
N ASP A 328 3.51 -19.85 5.47
CA ASP A 328 4.84 -19.69 6.06
C ASP A 328 5.37 -21.02 6.61
N GLN A 329 4.50 -21.82 7.26
CA GLN A 329 4.87 -23.13 7.81
C GLN A 329 5.19 -24.15 6.72
N LEU A 330 4.49 -24.09 5.60
CA LEU A 330 4.72 -24.96 4.42
C LEU A 330 5.79 -24.43 3.47
N ASP A 331 6.45 -23.32 3.82
CA ASP A 331 7.44 -22.66 2.96
C ASP A 331 6.94 -22.41 1.53
N VAL A 332 5.69 -21.96 1.38
CA VAL A 332 5.06 -21.76 0.07
C VAL A 332 5.57 -20.49 -0.59
N ILE A 333 5.63 -19.39 0.15
CA ILE A 333 5.99 -18.05 -0.34
C ILE A 333 7.39 -17.64 0.15
N PRO A 334 8.19 -16.93 -0.67
CA PRO A 334 9.50 -16.45 -0.26
C PRO A 334 9.43 -15.52 0.96
N HIS A 335 10.24 -15.81 1.96
CA HIS A 335 10.51 -14.96 3.11
C HIS A 335 12.00 -14.59 3.12
N PRO A 336 12.42 -13.41 3.62
CA PRO A 336 13.83 -13.00 3.65
C PRO A 336 14.77 -14.02 4.30
N THR A 337 14.28 -14.74 5.32
CA THR A 337 15.04 -15.77 6.06
C THR A 337 14.99 -17.17 5.44
N LYS A 338 14.10 -17.40 4.45
CA LYS A 338 13.83 -18.73 3.85
C LYS A 338 13.92 -18.65 2.33
N PRO A 339 15.12 -18.82 1.74
CA PRO A 339 15.28 -18.68 0.29
C PRO A 339 14.71 -19.87 -0.52
N LYS A 340 14.54 -21.06 0.09
CA LYS A 340 14.02 -22.25 -0.59
C LYS A 340 12.53 -22.42 -0.28
N THR A 341 11.68 -22.00 -1.19
CA THR A 341 10.22 -22.10 -1.06
C THR A 341 9.63 -22.78 -2.29
N LEU A 342 8.38 -23.30 -2.16
CA LEU A 342 7.66 -23.89 -3.28
C LEU A 342 7.61 -22.94 -4.48
N PHE A 343 7.28 -21.68 -4.23
CA PHE A 343 7.24 -20.65 -5.28
C PHE A 343 8.57 -20.55 -6.04
N ASN A 344 9.70 -20.50 -5.34
CA ASN A 344 11.01 -20.37 -6.00
C ASN A 344 11.39 -21.59 -6.84
N ILE A 345 10.92 -22.79 -6.43
CA ILE A 345 11.19 -24.04 -7.16
C ILE A 345 10.39 -24.10 -8.46
N ILE A 346 9.12 -23.70 -8.45
CA ILE A 346 8.23 -23.84 -9.60
C ILE A 346 8.11 -22.58 -10.46
N ASN A 347 8.78 -21.49 -10.07
CA ASN A 347 8.71 -20.22 -10.79
C ASN A 347 9.60 -20.22 -12.04
N PHE A 348 9.06 -20.68 -13.16
CA PHE A 348 9.66 -20.55 -14.49
C PHE A 348 9.00 -19.45 -15.33
N THR A 349 8.26 -18.54 -14.70
CA THR A 349 7.57 -17.48 -15.42
C THR A 349 8.55 -16.52 -16.09
N ARG A 350 8.23 -16.07 -17.30
CA ARG A 350 9.05 -15.16 -18.11
C ARG A 350 8.67 -13.68 -17.89
N THR A 351 7.43 -13.43 -17.48
CA THR A 351 6.90 -12.08 -17.31
C THR A 351 6.64 -11.76 -15.83
N VAL A 352 6.65 -10.45 -15.48
CA VAL A 352 6.26 -9.97 -14.16
C VAL A 352 4.80 -10.27 -13.85
N LEU A 353 3.93 -10.14 -14.88
CA LEU A 353 2.51 -10.49 -14.80
C LEU A 353 2.33 -11.96 -14.46
N GLY A 354 3.05 -12.86 -15.16
CA GLY A 354 3.02 -14.29 -14.91
C GLY A 354 3.52 -14.64 -13.50
N LYS A 355 4.57 -13.97 -13.05
CA LYS A 355 5.11 -14.15 -11.69
C LYS A 355 4.10 -13.78 -10.61
N ARG A 356 3.40 -12.63 -10.77
CA ARG A 356 2.33 -12.22 -9.85
C ARG A 356 1.15 -13.20 -9.88
N PHE A 357 0.75 -13.63 -11.09
CA PHE A 357 -0.32 -14.61 -11.27
C PHE A 357 0.01 -15.95 -10.61
N LEU A 358 1.23 -16.49 -10.81
CA LEU A 358 1.69 -17.73 -10.20
C LEU A 358 1.69 -17.62 -8.68
N LYS A 359 2.29 -16.56 -8.13
CA LYS A 359 2.30 -16.30 -6.68
C LYS A 359 0.89 -16.29 -6.11
N ASN A 360 -0.02 -15.54 -6.72
CA ASN A 360 -1.42 -15.47 -6.27
C ASN A 360 -2.14 -16.81 -6.38
N SER A 361 -1.88 -17.59 -7.45
CA SER A 361 -2.52 -18.89 -7.66
C SER A 361 -2.09 -19.94 -6.65
N ILE A 362 -0.84 -19.89 -6.18
CA ILE A 362 -0.32 -20.82 -5.17
C ILE A 362 -0.80 -20.40 -3.77
N SER A 363 -0.81 -19.09 -3.49
CA SER A 363 -1.28 -18.58 -2.19
C SER A 363 -2.79 -18.77 -2.00
N ASN A 364 -3.53 -18.81 -3.09
CA ASN A 364 -4.99 -18.84 -3.10
C ASN A 364 -5.50 -19.94 -4.05
N PRO A 365 -5.35 -21.23 -3.69
CA PRO A 365 -5.80 -22.33 -4.53
C PRO A 365 -7.31 -22.29 -4.79
N LEU A 366 -7.73 -22.67 -5.98
CA LEU A 366 -9.14 -22.75 -6.33
C LEU A 366 -9.81 -23.95 -5.65
N ILE A 367 -11.10 -23.82 -5.35
CA ILE A 367 -11.95 -24.90 -4.82
C ILE A 367 -12.87 -25.42 -5.93
N ASP A 368 -13.27 -24.54 -6.85
CA ASP A 368 -14.19 -24.88 -7.93
C ASP A 368 -13.59 -25.90 -8.91
N MET A 369 -14.27 -27.05 -9.01
CA MET A 369 -13.83 -28.20 -9.80
C MET A 369 -13.79 -27.88 -11.30
N ASP A 370 -14.76 -27.12 -11.79
CA ASP A 370 -14.84 -26.77 -13.22
C ASP A 370 -13.71 -25.82 -13.61
N ALA A 371 -13.42 -24.83 -12.77
CA ALA A 371 -12.30 -23.92 -12.98
C ALA A 371 -10.94 -24.63 -12.91
N ILE A 372 -10.77 -25.62 -12.02
CA ILE A 372 -9.56 -26.43 -11.92
C ILE A 372 -9.39 -27.29 -13.18
N ASN A 373 -10.43 -28.01 -13.59
CA ASN A 373 -10.40 -28.86 -14.78
C ASN A 373 -10.16 -28.05 -16.06
N TYR A 374 -10.75 -26.85 -16.15
CA TYR A 374 -10.50 -25.94 -17.26
C TYR A 374 -9.01 -25.58 -17.38
N ARG A 375 -8.34 -25.27 -16.26
CA ARG A 375 -6.90 -25.00 -16.24
C ARG A 375 -6.08 -26.24 -16.67
N TYR A 376 -6.40 -27.42 -16.17
CA TYR A 376 -5.73 -28.64 -16.53
C TYR A 376 -5.87 -28.98 -18.03
N ASN A 377 -7.07 -28.78 -18.58
CA ASN A 377 -7.31 -28.99 -20.02
C ASN A 377 -6.47 -28.06 -20.89
N ILE A 378 -6.34 -26.78 -20.51
CA ILE A 378 -5.47 -25.85 -21.24
C ILE A 378 -4.01 -26.30 -21.17
N ILE A 379 -3.53 -26.68 -19.99
CA ILE A 379 -2.15 -27.14 -19.80
C ILE A 379 -1.90 -28.41 -20.65
N SER A 380 -2.81 -29.37 -20.65
CA SER A 380 -2.70 -30.60 -21.45
C SER A 380 -2.63 -30.28 -22.94
N GLN A 381 -3.49 -29.38 -23.45
CA GLN A 381 -3.47 -28.98 -24.85
C GLN A 381 -2.14 -28.32 -25.26
N ILE A 382 -1.58 -27.46 -24.39
CA ILE A 382 -0.29 -26.79 -24.63
C ILE A 382 0.85 -27.82 -24.67
N LEU A 383 0.82 -28.83 -23.79
CA LEU A 383 1.84 -29.88 -23.74
C LEU A 383 1.73 -30.83 -24.92
N GLU A 384 0.54 -31.32 -25.27
CA GLU A 384 0.28 -32.22 -26.40
C GLU A 384 0.72 -31.61 -27.73
N ASN A 385 0.51 -30.34 -27.93
CA ASN A 385 0.91 -29.60 -29.11
C ASN A 385 2.34 -29.06 -29.07
N ASN A 386 3.11 -29.34 -28.01
CA ASN A 386 4.48 -28.85 -27.79
C ASN A 386 4.65 -27.30 -27.88
N LEU A 387 3.58 -26.52 -27.62
CA LEU A 387 3.56 -25.09 -27.77
C LEU A 387 4.29 -24.35 -26.61
N HIS A 388 4.60 -25.06 -25.51
CA HIS A 388 5.12 -24.45 -24.29
C HIS A 388 6.46 -23.70 -24.49
N LYS A 389 7.34 -24.16 -25.37
CA LYS A 389 8.63 -23.52 -25.67
C LYS A 389 8.42 -22.23 -26.46
N GLU A 390 7.67 -22.30 -27.55
CA GLU A 390 7.37 -21.15 -28.40
C GLU A 390 6.66 -20.05 -27.62
N ILE A 391 5.65 -20.41 -26.84
CA ILE A 391 4.95 -19.45 -25.95
C ILE A 391 5.92 -18.84 -24.96
N SER A 392 6.77 -19.67 -24.32
CA SER A 392 7.75 -19.18 -23.32
C SER A 392 8.72 -18.17 -23.93
N ASP A 393 9.22 -18.41 -25.12
CA ASP A 393 10.16 -17.52 -25.81
C ASP A 393 9.49 -16.21 -26.22
N ASN A 394 8.25 -16.29 -26.71
CA ASN A 394 7.46 -15.12 -27.07
C ASN A 394 7.06 -14.24 -25.88
N LEU A 395 7.07 -14.75 -24.67
CA LEU A 395 6.71 -14.01 -23.47
C LEU A 395 7.86 -13.18 -22.87
N ILE A 396 9.12 -13.39 -23.28
CA ILE A 396 10.31 -12.79 -22.63
C ILE A 396 10.27 -11.26 -22.63
N ASP A 397 9.84 -10.65 -23.74
CA ASP A 397 9.91 -9.20 -23.95
C ASP A 397 8.62 -8.46 -23.58
N ILE A 398 7.66 -9.14 -22.92
CA ILE A 398 6.42 -8.51 -22.49
C ILE A 398 6.64 -7.74 -21.19
N ALA A 399 6.46 -6.42 -21.28
CA ALA A 399 6.56 -5.49 -20.15
C ALA A 399 5.39 -5.64 -19.15
N ASP A 400 5.49 -4.96 -18.00
CA ASP A 400 4.41 -4.90 -17.01
C ASP A 400 3.26 -4.00 -17.47
N LEU A 401 2.41 -4.55 -18.34
CA LEU A 401 1.31 -3.82 -18.97
C LEU A 401 0.31 -3.26 -17.95
N GLN A 402 0.12 -3.88 -16.78
CA GLN A 402 -0.80 -3.37 -15.77
C GLN A 402 -0.30 -2.05 -15.19
N LYS A 403 0.98 -1.97 -14.83
CA LYS A 403 1.58 -0.75 -14.31
C LYS A 403 1.71 0.32 -15.39
N LEU A 404 2.10 -0.06 -16.60
CA LEU A 404 2.22 0.86 -17.72
C LEU A 404 0.85 1.45 -18.12
N ASN A 405 -0.21 0.64 -18.14
CA ASN A 405 -1.56 1.13 -18.39
C ASN A 405 -1.99 2.16 -17.33
N ARG A 406 -1.69 1.86 -16.04
CA ARG A 406 -1.98 2.81 -14.96
C ARG A 406 -1.24 4.14 -15.14
N ARG A 407 0.02 4.12 -15.56
CA ARG A 407 0.81 5.32 -15.84
C ARG A 407 0.27 6.11 -17.05
N MET A 408 -0.25 5.42 -18.07
CA MET A 408 -0.96 6.06 -19.18
C MET A 408 -2.24 6.75 -18.70
N GLU A 409 -3.04 6.08 -17.88
CA GLU A 409 -4.28 6.64 -17.31
C GLU A 409 -4.02 7.91 -16.50
N LEU A 410 -2.89 7.98 -15.82
CA LEU A 410 -2.46 9.14 -15.03
C LEU A 410 -1.74 10.21 -15.86
N GLY A 411 -1.52 9.99 -17.15
CA GLY A 411 -0.76 10.92 -18.01
C GLY A 411 0.73 11.02 -17.68
N ASN A 412 1.28 10.06 -16.93
CA ASN A 412 2.66 10.06 -16.45
C ASN A 412 3.48 8.90 -17.06
N ILE A 413 3.36 8.73 -18.38
CA ILE A 413 4.11 7.73 -19.13
C ILE A 413 5.22 8.38 -19.95
N HIS A 414 6.42 7.79 -19.92
CA HIS A 414 7.53 8.23 -20.72
C HIS A 414 7.41 7.68 -22.17
N PRO A 415 7.88 8.38 -23.21
CA PRO A 415 7.81 7.89 -24.60
C PRO A 415 8.40 6.49 -24.81
N MET A 416 9.51 6.17 -24.15
CA MET A 416 10.11 4.83 -24.21
C MET A 416 9.20 3.74 -23.64
N GLU A 417 8.46 4.06 -22.59
CA GLU A 417 7.52 3.12 -21.96
C GLU A 417 6.30 2.89 -22.87
N LEU A 418 5.84 3.94 -23.57
CA LEU A 418 4.78 3.79 -24.56
C LEU A 418 5.22 2.88 -25.71
N PHE A 419 6.48 3.00 -26.15
CA PHE A 419 7.06 2.08 -27.12
C PHE A 419 7.09 0.63 -26.58
N ASN A 420 7.44 0.42 -25.33
CA ASN A 420 7.42 -0.91 -24.70
C ASN A 420 6.00 -1.49 -24.64
N VAL A 421 4.96 -0.66 -24.42
CA VAL A 421 3.55 -1.10 -24.50
C VAL A 421 3.23 -1.57 -25.91
N TYR A 422 3.59 -0.79 -26.93
CA TYR A 422 3.37 -1.17 -28.33
C TYR A 422 4.05 -2.50 -28.68
N MET A 423 5.32 -2.65 -28.36
CA MET A 423 6.08 -3.89 -28.62
C MET A 423 5.48 -5.09 -27.90
N SER A 424 5.04 -4.91 -26.64
CA SER A 424 4.40 -5.98 -25.87
C SER A 424 3.07 -6.42 -26.51
N ILE A 425 2.25 -5.48 -26.99
CA ILE A 425 0.98 -5.79 -27.66
C ILE A 425 1.24 -6.53 -28.97
N ASP A 426 2.20 -6.07 -29.78
CA ASP A 426 2.58 -6.74 -31.05
C ASP A 426 3.04 -8.19 -30.80
N GLN A 427 3.86 -8.40 -29.75
CA GLN A 427 4.31 -9.74 -29.35
C GLN A 427 3.17 -10.64 -28.87
N ILE A 428 2.19 -10.09 -28.12
CA ILE A 428 1.00 -10.84 -27.71
C ILE A 428 0.18 -11.27 -28.93
N ILE A 429 -0.03 -10.38 -29.91
CA ILE A 429 -0.77 -10.68 -31.14
C ILE A 429 -0.06 -11.78 -31.94
N LYS A 430 1.27 -11.73 -32.06
CA LYS A 430 2.06 -12.78 -32.70
C LYS A 430 1.88 -14.13 -32.01
N THR A 431 1.96 -14.15 -30.69
CA THR A 431 1.77 -15.36 -29.88
C THR A 431 0.37 -15.96 -30.03
N ILE A 432 -0.68 -15.13 -30.04
CA ILE A 432 -2.05 -15.61 -30.26
C ILE A 432 -2.20 -16.21 -31.66
N ASN A 433 -1.59 -15.59 -32.67
CA ASN A 433 -1.66 -16.10 -34.04
C ASN A 433 -0.87 -17.39 -34.25
N SER A 434 0.21 -17.63 -33.48
CA SER A 434 0.95 -18.90 -33.52
C SER A 434 0.15 -20.04 -32.87
N ILE A 435 -0.59 -19.77 -31.79
CA ILE A 435 -1.42 -20.77 -31.12
C ILE A 435 -2.66 -21.17 -31.96
N LYS A 436 -3.16 -20.28 -32.81
CA LYS A 436 -4.35 -20.53 -33.66
C LYS A 436 -4.05 -21.37 -34.92
N LYS A 437 -2.79 -21.54 -35.27
CA LYS A 437 -2.34 -22.39 -36.38
C LYS A 437 -2.23 -23.82 -35.93
#